data_b0507cf2b8cc9cfddd6006ba92c60f22
#
_entry.id   b0507cf2b8cc9cfddd6006ba92c60f22
#
_cell.length_a   1.000
_cell.length_b   1.000
_cell.length_c   1.000
_cell.angle_alpha   90.00
_cell.angle_beta   90.00
_cell.angle_gamma   90.00
#
_symmetry.space_group_name_H-M   'P 1'
#
loop_
_entity.id
_entity.type
_entity.pdbx_description
1 polymer ?
#
loop_
_entity_poly.entity_id
_entity_poly.type
_entity_poly.pdbx_seq_one_letter_code
_entity_poly.pdbx_strand_id
1 'polypeptide(L)'
;MRIISGSYRGLRLRTLKGGNLRPTTDQLRETLFDVLGPSVQGSTFLDAYAGTGAVGIEAMSRGARDVVFIEHHRAAYQLIRHNLAELKIDSGYALLTCTVLAGLERLEREGERFDVIFLDPPYEEIREYHHTLRQLARGLLLKPSSIVVAEHSKHIQLEEDYLTLHQTRLLRHGDAQLAFYRLLQS
;
A
#
# COMPACT_ATOMS: atom_id res chain seq x y z
N MET A 1 17.17 -3.00 -2.05
CA MET A 1 16.11 -2.81 -1.06
C MET A 1 16.14 -3.97 -0.08
N ARG A 2 15.80 -3.77 1.18
CA ARG A 2 15.79 -4.81 2.22
C ARG A 2 14.53 -4.67 3.08
N ILE A 3 14.16 -5.77 3.75
CA ILE A 3 13.11 -5.77 4.77
C ILE A 3 13.67 -5.16 6.06
N ILE A 4 12.93 -4.23 6.66
CA ILE A 4 13.43 -3.38 7.75
C ILE A 4 13.23 -4.05 9.10
N SER A 5 12.06 -4.67 9.31
CA SER A 5 11.68 -5.23 10.62
C SER A 5 10.87 -6.52 10.47
N GLY A 6 10.60 -7.18 11.59
CA GLY A 6 9.76 -8.38 11.67
C GLY A 6 10.48 -9.67 11.32
N SER A 7 9.71 -10.69 10.94
CA SER A 7 10.16 -12.07 10.75
C SER A 7 11.18 -12.25 9.63
N TYR A 8 11.16 -11.35 8.63
CA TYR A 8 12.06 -11.40 7.47
C TYR A 8 13.11 -10.28 7.49
N ARG A 9 13.34 -9.63 8.63
CA ARG A 9 14.28 -8.51 8.79
C ARG A 9 15.64 -8.80 8.18
N GLY A 10 16.16 -7.83 7.40
CA GLY A 10 17.50 -7.87 6.80
C GLY A 10 17.58 -8.64 5.49
N LEU A 11 16.56 -9.44 5.13
CA LEU A 11 16.53 -10.14 3.86
C LEU A 11 16.35 -9.13 2.71
N ARG A 12 17.01 -9.44 1.57
CA ARG A 12 17.00 -8.55 0.41
C ARG A 12 15.85 -8.87 -0.52
N LEU A 13 15.21 -7.82 -1.02
CA LEU A 13 14.24 -7.88 -2.10
C LEU A 13 14.92 -7.50 -3.41
N ARG A 14 14.61 -8.23 -4.47
CA ARG A 14 14.99 -7.84 -5.84
C ARG A 14 14.18 -6.63 -6.26
N THR A 15 14.79 -5.82 -7.13
CA THR A 15 14.19 -4.63 -7.72
C THR A 15 14.34 -4.68 -9.23
N LEU A 16 13.49 -3.98 -9.96
CA LEU A 16 13.64 -3.83 -11.41
C LEU A 16 14.88 -2.98 -11.71
N LYS A 17 15.73 -3.45 -12.63
CA LYS A 17 16.86 -2.68 -13.12
C LYS A 17 16.37 -1.65 -14.14
N GLY A 18 16.73 -0.38 -13.99
CA GLY A 18 16.60 0.65 -15.03
C GLY A 18 15.23 1.30 -15.20
N GLY A 19 14.30 1.16 -14.25
CA GLY A 19 13.02 1.87 -14.30
C GLY A 19 13.06 3.19 -13.53
N ASN A 20 12.27 4.18 -13.98
CA ASN A 20 11.97 5.44 -13.26
C ASN A 20 11.15 5.21 -11.96
N LEU A 21 11.01 3.96 -11.53
CA LEU A 21 10.38 3.63 -10.26
C LEU A 21 11.33 4.07 -9.15
N ARG A 22 11.03 5.20 -8.52
CA ARG A 22 11.63 5.61 -7.26
C ARG A 22 11.03 4.70 -6.19
N PRO A 23 11.77 3.67 -5.71
CA PRO A 23 11.23 2.82 -4.69
C PRO A 23 11.03 3.64 -3.43
N THR A 24 9.92 3.43 -2.71
CA THR A 24 9.76 3.90 -1.33
C THR A 24 11.05 3.63 -0.58
N THR A 25 11.73 4.68 -0.15
CA THR A 25 13.05 4.53 0.49
C THR A 25 12.90 3.68 1.75
N ASP A 26 13.97 2.97 2.14
CA ASP A 26 13.96 2.20 3.39
C ASP A 26 13.52 3.07 4.58
N GLN A 27 13.94 4.32 4.62
CA GLN A 27 13.63 5.28 5.68
C GLN A 27 12.14 5.73 5.66
N LEU A 28 11.57 5.98 4.48
CA LEU A 28 10.16 6.36 4.36
C LEU A 28 9.26 5.18 4.74
N ARG A 29 9.64 3.96 4.34
CA ARG A 29 8.93 2.73 4.70
C ARG A 29 9.01 2.47 6.21
N GLU A 30 10.16 2.72 6.85
CA GLU A 30 10.30 2.69 8.31
C GLU A 30 9.33 3.68 8.96
N THR A 31 9.32 4.94 8.52
CA THR A 31 8.40 5.97 9.01
C THR A 31 6.93 5.56 8.85
N LEU A 32 6.55 5.01 7.69
CA LEU A 32 5.19 4.50 7.44
C LEU A 32 4.78 3.48 8.52
N PHE A 33 5.60 2.45 8.70
CA PHE A 33 5.27 1.37 9.63
C PHE A 33 5.39 1.75 11.10
N ASP A 34 6.23 2.72 11.45
CA ASP A 34 6.30 3.27 12.81
C ASP A 34 5.00 4.00 13.17
N VAL A 35 4.40 4.71 12.21
CA VAL A 35 3.10 5.38 12.43
C VAL A 35 1.95 4.40 12.45
N LEU A 36 1.94 3.40 11.57
CA LEU A 36 0.93 2.34 11.58
C LEU A 36 0.99 1.52 12.88
N GLY A 37 2.20 1.30 13.40
CA GLY A 37 2.43 0.65 14.69
C GLY A 37 1.66 -0.67 14.86
N PRO A 38 0.93 -0.83 15.98
CA PRO A 38 0.18 -2.04 16.27
C PRO A 38 -0.94 -2.38 15.28
N SER A 39 -1.39 -1.41 14.46
CA SER A 39 -2.45 -1.64 13.47
C SER A 39 -2.06 -2.62 12.37
N VAL A 40 -0.79 -2.96 12.23
CA VAL A 40 -0.30 -3.91 11.22
C VAL A 40 -0.42 -5.35 11.70
N GLN A 41 -0.17 -5.61 12.99
CA GLN A 41 -0.22 -6.96 13.54
C GLN A 41 -1.61 -7.57 13.40
N GLY A 42 -1.72 -8.71 12.72
CA GLY A 42 -2.99 -9.42 12.49
C GLY A 42 -3.93 -8.74 11.47
N SER A 43 -3.50 -7.65 10.82
CA SER A 43 -4.31 -6.89 9.88
C SER A 43 -4.53 -7.60 8.54
N THR A 44 -5.60 -7.22 7.86
CA THR A 44 -5.74 -7.36 6.41
C THR A 44 -5.20 -6.10 5.75
N PHE A 45 -4.17 -6.24 4.92
CA PHE A 45 -3.42 -5.13 4.30
C PHE A 45 -3.59 -5.14 2.78
N LEU A 46 -3.86 -3.99 2.17
CA LEU A 46 -3.89 -3.82 0.72
C LEU A 46 -2.72 -2.93 0.27
N ASP A 47 -1.84 -3.48 -0.55
CA ASP A 47 -0.80 -2.75 -1.28
C ASP A 47 -1.32 -2.52 -2.72
N ALA A 48 -1.95 -1.36 -2.94
CA ALA A 48 -2.77 -1.14 -4.13
C ALA A 48 -1.97 -0.79 -5.40
N TYR A 49 -0.74 -0.31 -5.25
CA TYR A 49 0.21 -0.04 -6.35
C TYR A 49 1.52 -0.74 -6.02
N ALA A 50 1.49 -2.08 -5.99
CA ALA A 50 2.49 -2.85 -5.26
C ALA A 50 3.93 -2.77 -5.82
N GLY A 51 4.12 -2.47 -7.11
CA GLY A 51 5.44 -2.32 -7.71
C GLY A 51 6.36 -3.51 -7.45
N THR A 52 7.33 -3.33 -6.56
CA THR A 52 8.25 -4.41 -6.14
C THR A 52 7.69 -5.32 -5.04
N GLY A 53 6.53 -4.97 -4.48
CA GLY A 53 5.92 -5.62 -3.33
C GLY A 53 6.55 -5.27 -1.98
N ALA A 54 7.41 -4.26 -1.94
CA ALA A 54 8.22 -3.98 -0.75
C ALA A 54 7.39 -3.58 0.46
N VAL A 55 6.30 -2.81 0.27
CA VAL A 55 5.43 -2.37 1.37
C VAL A 55 4.59 -3.53 1.87
N GLY A 56 3.93 -4.27 0.98
CA GLY A 56 3.12 -5.43 1.38
C GLY A 56 3.97 -6.55 2.02
N ILE A 57 5.17 -6.82 1.50
CA ILE A 57 6.10 -7.81 2.11
C ILE A 57 6.59 -7.33 3.47
N GLU A 58 6.86 -6.03 3.65
CA GLU A 58 7.18 -5.46 4.96
C GLU A 58 6.01 -5.62 5.94
N ALA A 59 4.76 -5.41 5.48
CA ALA A 59 3.56 -5.64 6.28
C ALA A 59 3.47 -7.10 6.74
N MET A 60 3.70 -8.07 5.84
CA MET A 60 3.77 -9.49 6.19
C MET A 60 4.86 -9.78 7.22
N SER A 61 6.04 -9.19 7.01
CA SER A 61 7.17 -9.35 7.95
C SER A 61 6.85 -8.83 9.35
N ARG A 62 6.01 -7.80 9.46
CA ARG A 62 5.54 -7.19 10.72
C ARG A 62 4.27 -7.83 11.26
N GLY A 63 3.81 -8.92 10.65
CA GLY A 63 2.73 -9.76 11.16
C GLY A 63 1.34 -9.41 10.63
N ALA A 64 1.20 -8.72 9.50
CA ALA A 64 -0.07 -8.68 8.79
C ALA A 64 -0.53 -10.12 8.48
N ARG A 65 -1.81 -10.41 8.72
CA ARG A 65 -2.38 -11.75 8.55
C ARG A 65 -2.54 -12.10 7.08
N ASP A 66 -3.12 -11.18 6.33
CA ASP A 66 -3.39 -11.33 4.90
C ASP A 66 -2.99 -10.05 4.17
N VAL A 67 -2.27 -10.19 3.05
CA VAL A 67 -1.84 -9.06 2.21
C VAL A 67 -2.33 -9.26 0.79
N VAL A 68 -3.05 -8.28 0.26
CA VAL A 68 -3.42 -8.25 -1.15
C VAL A 68 -2.51 -7.27 -1.88
N PHE A 69 -1.91 -7.72 -2.98
CA PHE A 69 -1.12 -6.89 -3.88
C PHE A 69 -1.90 -6.66 -5.16
N ILE A 70 -2.01 -5.42 -5.61
CA ILE A 70 -2.51 -5.09 -6.95
C ILE A 70 -1.35 -4.50 -7.75
N GLU A 71 -1.04 -5.13 -8.90
CA GLU A 71 0.02 -4.70 -9.79
C GLU A 71 -0.33 -5.04 -11.24
N HIS A 72 -0.43 -4.00 -12.09
CA HIS A 72 -0.83 -4.19 -13.48
C HIS A 72 0.35 -4.50 -14.42
N HIS A 73 1.56 -4.06 -14.07
CA HIS A 73 2.75 -4.35 -14.86
C HIS A 73 3.23 -5.77 -14.68
N ARG A 74 3.20 -6.56 -15.75
CA ARG A 74 3.59 -7.98 -15.73
C ARG A 74 5.00 -8.23 -15.16
N ALA A 75 5.95 -7.35 -15.45
CA ALA A 75 7.31 -7.48 -14.94
C ALA A 75 7.38 -7.29 -13.42
N ALA A 76 6.68 -6.29 -12.88
CA ALA A 76 6.59 -6.05 -11.44
C ALA A 76 5.80 -7.17 -10.74
N TYR A 77 4.70 -7.64 -11.32
CA TYR A 77 3.98 -8.82 -10.84
C TYR A 77 4.89 -10.04 -10.69
N GLN A 78 5.70 -10.36 -11.72
CA GLN A 78 6.64 -11.48 -11.64
C GLN A 78 7.73 -11.26 -10.59
N LEU A 79 8.14 -10.01 -10.39
CA LEU A 79 9.11 -9.64 -9.37
C LEU A 79 8.55 -9.88 -7.95
N ILE A 80 7.30 -9.48 -7.69
CA ILE A 80 6.64 -9.76 -6.40
C ILE A 80 6.60 -11.27 -6.15
N ARG A 81 6.14 -12.07 -7.13
CA ARG A 81 6.13 -13.53 -7.02
C ARG A 81 7.50 -14.10 -6.69
N HIS A 82 8.53 -13.59 -7.34
CA HIS A 82 9.89 -14.03 -7.12
C HIS A 82 10.38 -13.68 -5.70
N ASN A 83 10.12 -12.44 -5.24
CA ASN A 83 10.46 -12.01 -3.89
C ASN A 83 9.77 -12.86 -2.83
N LEU A 84 8.47 -13.14 -2.98
CA LEU A 84 7.73 -14.01 -2.07
C LEU A 84 8.30 -15.44 -2.05
N ALA A 85 8.63 -16.01 -3.21
CA ALA A 85 9.22 -17.34 -3.31
C ALA A 85 10.63 -17.42 -2.66
N GLU A 86 11.48 -16.41 -2.87
CA GLU A 86 12.82 -16.36 -2.22
C GLU A 86 12.70 -16.28 -0.70
N LEU A 87 11.68 -15.61 -0.18
CA LEU A 87 11.39 -15.52 1.25
C LEU A 87 10.66 -16.77 1.79
N LYS A 88 10.32 -17.73 0.91
CA LYS A 88 9.53 -18.92 1.26
C LYS A 88 8.16 -18.58 1.87
N ILE A 89 7.56 -17.50 1.39
CA ILE A 89 6.19 -17.10 1.74
C ILE A 89 5.25 -17.78 0.75
N ASP A 90 4.46 -18.72 1.21
CA ASP A 90 3.57 -19.57 0.40
C ASP A 90 2.07 -19.34 0.70
N SER A 91 1.74 -18.55 1.73
CA SER A 91 0.37 -18.28 2.16
C SER A 91 0.23 -16.88 2.78
N GLY A 92 -1.00 -16.46 3.09
CA GLY A 92 -1.28 -15.16 3.69
C GLY A 92 -1.20 -14.01 2.68
N TYR A 93 -1.28 -14.30 1.36
CA TYR A 93 -1.33 -13.25 0.35
C TYR A 93 -2.20 -13.62 -0.85
N ALA A 94 -2.66 -12.57 -1.54
CA ALA A 94 -3.24 -12.65 -2.88
C ALA A 94 -2.55 -11.63 -3.79
N LEU A 95 -2.40 -11.97 -5.08
CA LEU A 95 -1.74 -11.10 -6.06
C LEU A 95 -2.62 -10.94 -7.29
N LEU A 96 -3.14 -9.73 -7.51
CA LEU A 96 -4.03 -9.37 -8.59
C LEU A 96 -3.26 -8.65 -9.72
N THR A 97 -3.40 -9.16 -10.96
CA THR A 97 -2.79 -8.54 -12.14
C THR A 97 -3.86 -7.75 -12.90
N CYS A 98 -4.14 -6.54 -12.44
CA CYS A 98 -5.13 -5.64 -13.02
C CYS A 98 -4.82 -4.20 -12.66
N THR A 99 -5.57 -3.24 -13.21
CA THR A 99 -5.55 -1.84 -12.74
C THR A 99 -6.10 -1.76 -11.33
N VAL A 100 -5.70 -0.73 -10.58
CA VAL A 100 -6.13 -0.57 -9.19
C VAL A 100 -7.65 -0.46 -9.09
N LEU A 101 -8.29 0.36 -9.93
CA LEU A 101 -9.74 0.52 -9.91
C LEU A 101 -10.48 -0.80 -10.14
N ALA A 102 -10.06 -1.59 -11.14
CA ALA A 102 -10.63 -2.91 -11.38
C ALA A 102 -10.39 -3.90 -10.23
N GLY A 103 -9.23 -3.82 -9.60
CA GLY A 103 -8.89 -4.62 -8.42
C GLY A 103 -9.77 -4.28 -7.22
N LEU A 104 -9.97 -3.00 -6.94
CA LEU A 104 -10.86 -2.53 -5.86
C LEU A 104 -12.31 -2.98 -6.10
N GLU A 105 -12.84 -2.83 -7.32
CA GLU A 105 -14.18 -3.31 -7.67
C GLU A 105 -14.34 -4.83 -7.51
N ARG A 106 -13.30 -5.58 -7.87
CA ARG A 106 -13.28 -7.03 -7.68
C ARG A 106 -13.31 -7.41 -6.20
N LEU A 107 -12.42 -6.82 -5.41
CA LEU A 107 -12.32 -7.08 -3.96
C LEU A 107 -13.62 -6.70 -3.24
N GLU A 108 -14.28 -5.62 -3.64
CA GLU A 108 -15.56 -5.20 -3.10
C GLU A 108 -16.68 -6.22 -3.41
N ARG A 109 -16.74 -6.74 -4.63
CA ARG A 109 -17.68 -7.82 -5.01
C ARG A 109 -17.42 -9.13 -4.28
N GLU A 110 -16.17 -9.41 -3.92
CA GLU A 110 -15.77 -10.57 -3.12
C GLU A 110 -16.04 -10.37 -1.62
N GLY A 111 -16.48 -9.16 -1.20
CA GLY A 111 -16.82 -8.83 0.18
C GLY A 111 -15.60 -8.58 1.08
N GLU A 112 -14.45 -8.34 0.48
CA GLU A 112 -13.21 -8.08 1.21
C GLU A 112 -13.26 -6.75 1.97
N ARG A 113 -12.55 -6.69 3.10
CA ARG A 113 -12.39 -5.48 3.91
C ARG A 113 -10.99 -5.42 4.50
N PHE A 114 -10.42 -4.23 4.47
CA PHE A 114 -9.04 -4.01 4.87
C PHE A 114 -8.92 -3.15 6.13
N ASP A 115 -7.94 -3.47 6.95
CA ASP A 115 -7.55 -2.65 8.11
C ASP A 115 -6.62 -1.52 7.67
N VAL A 116 -5.73 -1.81 6.70
CA VAL A 116 -4.80 -0.83 6.15
C VAL A 116 -4.80 -0.93 4.62
N ILE A 117 -4.87 0.22 3.95
CA ILE A 117 -4.71 0.34 2.49
C ILE A 117 -3.58 1.32 2.22
N PHE A 118 -2.59 0.90 1.45
CA PHE A 118 -1.46 1.73 1.01
C PHE A 118 -1.57 2.04 -0.48
N LEU A 119 -1.38 3.31 -0.84
CA LEU A 119 -1.46 3.84 -2.19
C LEU A 119 -0.14 4.54 -2.54
N ASP A 120 0.51 4.10 -3.61
CA ASP A 120 1.71 4.74 -4.17
C ASP A 120 1.62 4.73 -5.71
N PRO A 121 0.63 5.42 -6.31
CA PRO A 121 0.53 5.52 -7.76
C PRO A 121 1.74 6.24 -8.35
N PRO A 122 2.06 6.04 -9.66
CA PRO A 122 3.14 6.76 -10.33
C PRO A 122 3.00 8.27 -10.13
N TYR A 123 4.10 8.95 -9.77
CA TYR A 123 4.13 10.35 -9.35
C TYR A 123 3.52 11.36 -10.34
N GLU A 124 3.44 11.03 -11.61
CA GLU A 124 2.88 11.92 -12.63
C GLU A 124 1.36 11.83 -12.77
N GLU A 125 0.73 10.85 -12.11
CA GLU A 125 -0.70 10.53 -12.29
C GLU A 125 -1.55 11.05 -11.12
N ILE A 126 -1.61 12.38 -10.95
CA ILE A 126 -2.44 13.03 -9.90
C ILE A 126 -3.89 12.52 -9.91
N ARG A 127 -4.43 12.25 -11.09
CA ARG A 127 -5.81 11.75 -11.24
C ARG A 127 -6.04 10.40 -10.58
N GLU A 128 -5.03 9.52 -10.60
CA GLU A 128 -5.11 8.19 -9.99
C GLU A 128 -5.32 8.29 -8.46
N TYR A 129 -4.62 9.22 -7.78
CA TYR A 129 -4.85 9.45 -6.35
C TYR A 129 -6.31 9.81 -6.06
N HIS A 130 -6.83 10.82 -6.77
CA HIS A 130 -8.18 11.31 -6.54
C HIS A 130 -9.24 10.25 -6.88
N HIS A 131 -9.05 9.50 -7.97
CA HIS A 131 -9.98 8.43 -8.36
C HIS A 131 -9.99 7.32 -7.32
N THR A 132 -8.81 6.83 -6.93
CA THR A 132 -8.70 5.74 -5.96
C THR A 132 -9.25 6.13 -4.58
N LEU A 133 -8.89 7.32 -4.06
CA LEU A 133 -9.40 7.80 -2.79
C LEU A 133 -10.92 8.00 -2.81
N ARG A 134 -11.49 8.54 -3.90
CA ARG A 134 -12.95 8.66 -4.06
C ARG A 134 -13.65 7.31 -4.16
N GLN A 135 -13.06 6.33 -4.85
CA GLN A 135 -13.61 4.98 -4.92
C GLN A 135 -13.61 4.33 -3.54
N LEU A 136 -12.52 4.39 -2.80
CA LEU A 136 -12.45 3.88 -1.43
C LEU A 136 -13.46 4.55 -0.49
N ALA A 137 -13.63 5.87 -0.62
CA ALA A 137 -14.58 6.63 0.19
C ALA A 137 -16.05 6.30 -0.08
N ARG A 138 -16.38 5.80 -1.28
CA ARG A 138 -17.75 5.40 -1.69
C ARG A 138 -18.03 3.94 -1.43
N GLY A 139 -16.97 3.12 -1.44
CA GLY A 139 -17.06 1.67 -1.42
C GLY A 139 -17.17 1.06 -0.03
N LEU A 140 -17.15 -0.26 0.01
CA LEU A 140 -17.33 -1.06 1.23
C LEU A 140 -16.02 -1.74 1.69
N LEU A 141 -14.87 -1.39 1.09
CA LEU A 141 -13.59 -2.00 1.42
C LEU A 141 -13.02 -1.59 2.78
N LEU A 142 -13.56 -0.51 3.38
CA LEU A 142 -13.07 0.03 4.64
C LEU A 142 -13.90 -0.46 5.82
N LYS A 143 -13.21 -0.82 6.89
CA LYS A 143 -13.78 -1.03 8.23
C LYS A 143 -13.83 0.33 8.96
N PRO A 144 -14.63 0.53 10.01
CA PRO A 144 -14.66 1.79 10.76
C PRO A 144 -13.27 2.23 11.30
N SER A 145 -12.40 1.27 11.60
CA SER A 145 -11.04 1.52 12.13
C SER A 145 -9.96 1.64 11.04
N SER A 146 -10.30 1.50 9.76
CA SER A 146 -9.34 1.46 8.67
C SER A 146 -8.47 2.71 8.58
N ILE A 147 -7.25 2.50 8.12
CA ILE A 147 -6.30 3.54 7.78
C ILE A 147 -5.99 3.43 6.29
N VAL A 148 -6.21 4.52 5.55
CA VAL A 148 -5.73 4.65 4.17
C VAL A 148 -4.52 5.57 4.16
N VAL A 149 -3.42 5.13 3.56
CA VAL A 149 -2.19 5.91 3.45
C VAL A 149 -1.87 6.13 1.98
N ALA A 150 -1.67 7.38 1.59
CA ALA A 150 -1.19 7.75 0.26
C ALA A 150 0.24 8.30 0.35
N GLU A 151 1.20 7.63 -0.31
CA GLU A 151 2.52 8.20 -0.57
C GLU A 151 2.43 9.07 -1.81
N HIS A 152 2.91 10.32 -1.73
CA HIS A 152 2.90 11.25 -2.85
C HIS A 152 4.07 12.22 -2.80
N SER A 153 4.38 12.85 -3.94
CA SER A 153 5.36 13.95 -3.99
C SER A 153 4.84 15.18 -3.23
N LYS A 154 5.74 15.94 -2.61
CA LYS A 154 5.41 17.26 -2.00
C LYS A 154 4.81 18.27 -2.99
N HIS A 155 4.98 18.06 -4.29
CA HIS A 155 4.42 18.90 -5.34
C HIS A 155 2.99 18.53 -5.72
N ILE A 156 2.49 17.38 -5.24
CA ILE A 156 1.09 16.95 -5.40
C ILE A 156 0.32 17.38 -4.17
N GLN A 157 -0.78 18.09 -4.40
CA GLN A 157 -1.70 18.46 -3.34
C GLN A 157 -2.90 17.53 -3.38
N LEU A 158 -3.06 16.72 -2.33
CA LEU A 158 -4.25 15.90 -2.11
C LEU A 158 -5.28 16.71 -1.34
N GLU A 159 -6.57 16.37 -1.50
CA GLU A 159 -7.67 16.99 -0.75
C GLU A 159 -7.60 16.49 0.72
N GLU A 160 -8.02 17.35 1.66
CA GLU A 160 -8.14 16.93 3.06
C GLU A 160 -9.34 15.99 3.25
N ASP A 161 -10.39 16.16 2.44
CA ASP A 161 -11.61 15.38 2.50
C ASP A 161 -11.92 14.71 1.15
N TYR A 162 -12.20 13.41 1.21
CA TYR A 162 -12.73 12.63 0.10
C TYR A 162 -14.04 11.97 0.54
N LEU A 163 -15.17 12.67 0.46
CA LEU A 163 -16.48 12.17 0.88
C LEU A 163 -16.50 11.72 2.36
N THR A 164 -16.33 10.42 2.60
CA THR A 164 -16.31 9.81 3.94
C THR A 164 -14.92 9.70 4.54
N LEU A 165 -13.87 9.98 3.75
CA LEU A 165 -12.48 9.94 4.21
C LEU A 165 -12.00 11.34 4.59
N HIS A 166 -11.41 11.47 5.77
CA HIS A 166 -10.77 12.69 6.25
C HIS A 166 -9.28 12.46 6.53
N GLN A 167 -8.43 13.42 6.11
CA GLN A 167 -6.99 13.39 6.38
C GLN A 167 -6.72 13.69 7.84
N THR A 168 -6.24 12.69 8.56
CA THR A 168 -5.93 12.80 10.00
C THR A 168 -4.47 13.20 10.27
N ARG A 169 -3.59 12.97 9.29
CA ARG A 169 -2.16 13.24 9.43
C ARG A 169 -1.49 13.41 8.07
N LEU A 170 -0.52 14.33 8.01
CA LEU A 170 0.39 14.48 6.87
C LEU A 170 1.82 14.48 7.40
N LEU A 171 2.65 13.53 6.93
CA LEU A 171 4.07 13.47 7.24
C LEU A 171 4.89 13.84 6.03
N ARG A 172 5.95 14.60 6.24
CA ARG A 172 6.89 15.04 5.20
C ARG A 172 8.23 14.36 5.39
N HIS A 173 8.74 13.77 4.31
CA HIS A 173 10.05 13.12 4.31
C HIS A 173 10.80 13.46 3.00
N GLY A 174 11.63 14.48 3.05
CA GLY A 174 12.31 15.01 1.86
C GLY A 174 11.32 15.50 0.81
N ASP A 175 11.32 14.86 -0.37
CA ASP A 175 10.40 15.17 -1.46
C ASP A 175 9.12 14.33 -1.43
N ALA A 176 9.04 13.32 -0.56
CA ALA A 176 7.87 12.46 -0.38
C ALA A 176 7.03 12.90 0.82
N GLN A 177 5.76 12.62 0.76
CA GLN A 177 4.79 12.82 1.84
C GLN A 177 3.94 11.57 2.01
N LEU A 178 3.51 11.31 3.26
CA LEU A 178 2.54 10.28 3.60
C LEU A 178 1.30 10.97 4.17
N ALA A 179 0.20 10.91 3.42
CA ALA A 179 -1.11 11.39 3.86
C ALA A 179 -1.93 10.22 4.42
N PHE A 180 -2.37 10.34 5.67
CA PHE A 180 -3.15 9.33 6.38
C PHE A 180 -4.60 9.76 6.44
N TYR A 181 -5.50 8.90 5.98
CA TYR A 181 -6.95 9.12 5.98
C TYR A 181 -7.65 8.08 6.86
N ARG A 182 -8.76 8.50 7.45
CA ARG A 182 -9.70 7.62 8.18
C ARG A 182 -11.12 7.97 7.79
N LEU A 183 -12.04 7.04 8.02
CA LEU A 183 -13.46 7.34 7.91
C LEU A 183 -13.86 8.40 8.93
N LEU A 184 -14.66 9.38 8.49
CA LEU A 184 -15.33 10.32 9.38
C LEU A 184 -16.18 9.53 10.37
N GLN A 185 -15.97 9.76 11.64
CA GLN A 185 -16.86 9.21 12.68
C GLN A 185 -18.17 10.00 12.62
N SER A 186 -19.27 9.29 12.35
CA SER A 186 -20.63 9.83 12.46
C SER A 186 -21.03 10.07 13.91
#